data_8b31e7bfd386a76077bca1f280847be0
#
_entry.id   8b31e7bfd386a76077bca1f280847be0
#
_cell.length_a   1.000
_cell.length_b   1.000
_cell.length_c   1.000
_cell.angle_alpha   90.00
_cell.angle_beta   90.00
_cell.angle_gamma   90.00
#
_symmetry.space_group_name_H-M   'P 1'
#
loop_
_entity.id
_entity.type
_entity.pdbx_description
1 polymer ?
#
loop_
_entity_poly.entity_id
_entity_poly.type
_entity_poly.pdbx_seq_one_letter_code
_entity_poly.pdbx_strand_id
1 'polypeptide(L)'
;NEHGMQVTLDLARDLSAGLVFVNLVDFDSLYGHRRDPVGYRGALESFDVELGQLLGALRQDDLVFLTADHGNDPTFAKGTDHTREYVPVLMAGPGVQGGVDLGTRASFADLGATIEEAFGLRPAAPGVSFLQEALK
;
A
#
# COMPACT_ATOMS: atom_id res chain seq x y z
N ASN A 1 12.33 7.12 -1.04
CA ASN A 1 10.88 7.12 -0.75
C ASN A 1 10.30 8.53 -0.71
N GLU A 2 10.96 9.47 -0.03
CA GLU A 2 10.48 10.85 0.17
C GLU A 2 9.96 11.51 -1.12
N HIS A 3 10.77 11.49 -2.20
CA HIS A 3 10.34 12.04 -3.48
C HIS A 3 9.07 11.37 -4.04
N GLY A 4 8.97 10.05 -3.92
CA GLY A 4 7.77 9.31 -4.35
C GLY A 4 6.52 9.73 -3.57
N MET A 5 6.64 9.90 -2.27
CA MET A 5 5.54 10.38 -1.43
C MET A 5 5.16 11.83 -1.73
N GLN A 6 6.14 12.70 -1.97
CA GLN A 6 5.86 14.10 -2.35
C GLN A 6 5.09 14.16 -3.67
N VAL A 7 5.53 13.43 -4.70
CA VAL A 7 4.81 13.37 -5.99
C VAL A 7 3.39 12.79 -5.81
N THR A 8 3.24 11.76 -4.97
CA THR A 8 1.94 11.16 -4.67
C THR A 8 1.01 12.18 -4.02
N LEU A 9 1.51 12.96 -3.06
CA LEU A 9 0.74 13.99 -2.38
C LEU A 9 0.32 15.12 -3.34
N ASP A 10 1.20 15.54 -4.23
CA ASP A 10 0.89 16.56 -5.24
C ASP A 10 -0.18 16.03 -6.22
N LEU A 11 -0.07 14.79 -6.67
CA LEU A 11 -1.07 14.15 -7.53
C LEU A 11 -2.42 13.98 -6.81
N ALA A 12 -2.43 13.63 -5.52
CA ALA A 12 -3.67 13.54 -4.74
C ALA A 12 -4.42 14.87 -4.67
N ARG A 13 -3.70 16.00 -4.71
CA ARG A 13 -4.29 17.36 -4.73
C ARG A 13 -4.78 17.78 -6.11
N ASP A 14 -4.03 17.43 -7.14
CA ASP A 14 -4.20 18.00 -8.49
C ASP A 14 -5.01 17.09 -9.42
N LEU A 15 -4.90 15.77 -9.27
CA LEU A 15 -5.56 14.82 -10.15
C LEU A 15 -7.06 14.75 -9.82
N SER A 16 -7.90 15.01 -10.82
CA SER A 16 -9.36 14.98 -10.64
C SER A 16 -9.92 13.54 -10.54
N ALA A 17 -9.33 12.60 -11.25
CA ALA A 17 -9.65 11.16 -11.21
C ALA A 17 -8.51 10.36 -11.84
N GLY A 18 -8.32 9.13 -11.44
CA GLY A 18 -7.31 8.24 -11.99
C GLY A 18 -6.74 7.29 -10.96
N LEU A 19 -5.73 6.54 -11.36
CA LEU A 19 -4.96 5.64 -10.51
C LEU A 19 -3.54 6.18 -10.37
N VAL A 20 -3.10 6.36 -9.13
CA VAL A 20 -1.69 6.63 -8.79
C VAL A 20 -1.11 5.35 -8.20
N PHE A 21 -0.07 4.83 -8.83
CA PHE A 21 0.70 3.71 -8.30
C PHE A 21 2.12 4.19 -8.00
N VAL A 22 2.55 4.05 -6.77
CA VAL A 22 3.90 4.42 -6.34
C VAL A 22 4.59 3.22 -5.70
N ASN A 23 5.82 2.97 -6.11
CA ASN A 23 6.69 1.98 -5.48
C ASN A 23 7.76 2.67 -4.64
N LEU A 24 7.73 2.45 -3.32
CA LEU A 24 8.65 3.02 -2.34
C LEU A 24 9.80 2.05 -2.09
N VAL A 25 10.75 2.02 -3.01
CA VAL A 25 11.79 0.98 -3.12
C VAL A 25 12.84 0.97 -2.01
N ASP A 26 12.95 2.01 -1.20
CA ASP A 26 14.02 2.10 -0.19
C ASP A 26 13.88 1.04 0.90
N PHE A 27 12.66 0.64 1.24
CA PHE A 27 12.41 -0.43 2.21
C PHE A 27 13.11 -1.72 1.82
N ASP A 28 13.05 -2.05 0.55
CA ASP A 28 13.71 -3.23 -0.01
C ASP A 28 15.20 -2.96 -0.28
N SER A 29 15.49 -2.00 -1.15
CA SER A 29 16.82 -1.80 -1.73
C SER A 29 17.85 -1.24 -0.76
N LEU A 30 17.46 -0.29 0.10
CA LEU A 30 18.41 0.35 1.02
C LEU A 30 18.50 -0.36 2.37
N TYR A 31 17.39 -0.93 2.86
CA TYR A 31 17.32 -1.45 4.22
C TYR A 31 17.09 -2.95 4.29
N GLY A 32 16.19 -3.49 3.48
CA GLY A 32 15.83 -4.90 3.45
C GLY A 32 17.01 -5.78 3.04
N HIS A 33 17.49 -5.63 1.82
CA HIS A 33 18.64 -6.37 1.29
C HIS A 33 19.95 -6.12 2.05
N ARG A 34 20.08 -4.97 2.68
CA ARG A 34 21.27 -4.61 3.47
C ARG A 34 21.21 -5.06 4.92
N ARG A 35 20.10 -5.67 5.33
CA ARG A 35 19.89 -6.13 6.71
C ARG A 35 20.10 -5.00 7.73
N ASP A 36 19.55 -3.84 7.43
CA ASP A 36 19.57 -2.66 8.29
C ASP A 36 18.19 -2.44 8.96
N PRO A 37 17.90 -3.10 10.08
CA PRO A 37 16.62 -2.96 10.77
C PRO A 37 16.43 -1.55 11.38
N VAL A 38 17.52 -0.85 11.67
CA VAL A 38 17.45 0.51 12.23
C VAL A 38 17.05 1.50 11.14
N GLY A 39 17.69 1.43 9.98
CA GLY A 39 17.31 2.24 8.83
C GLY A 39 15.90 1.91 8.32
N TYR A 40 15.52 0.62 8.29
CA TYR A 40 14.18 0.20 7.93
C TYR A 40 13.10 0.81 8.84
N ARG A 41 13.33 0.77 10.15
CA ARG A 41 12.47 1.41 11.14
C ARG A 41 12.38 2.92 10.91
N GLY A 42 13.50 3.60 10.73
CA GLY A 42 13.52 5.05 10.45
C GLY A 42 12.75 5.41 9.19
N ALA A 43 12.85 4.58 8.12
CA ALA A 43 12.08 4.75 6.91
C ALA A 43 10.57 4.58 7.12
N LEU A 44 10.15 3.63 7.97
CA LEU A 44 8.74 3.46 8.35
C LEU A 44 8.22 4.65 9.15
N GLU A 45 8.99 5.16 10.11
CA GLU A 45 8.62 6.34 10.90
C GLU A 45 8.47 7.59 10.01
N SER A 46 9.36 7.79 9.03
CA SER A 46 9.24 8.87 8.05
C SER A 46 8.02 8.71 7.16
N PHE A 47 7.80 7.50 6.64
CA PHE A 47 6.62 7.18 5.83
C PHE A 47 5.31 7.41 6.56
N ASP A 48 5.23 7.09 7.85
CA ASP A 48 4.04 7.29 8.68
C ASP A 48 3.63 8.77 8.74
N VAL A 49 4.62 9.66 8.86
CA VAL A 49 4.39 11.12 8.84
C VAL A 49 3.84 11.58 7.48
N GLU A 50 4.46 11.11 6.39
CA GLU A 50 4.05 11.44 5.02
C GLU A 50 2.66 10.85 4.70
N LEU A 51 2.39 9.63 5.15
CA LEU A 51 1.08 9.00 5.02
C LEU A 51 0.00 9.81 5.73
N GLY A 52 0.28 10.33 6.93
CA GLY A 52 -0.65 11.22 7.63
C GLY A 52 -1.02 12.46 6.81
N GLN A 53 -0.06 13.05 6.08
CA GLN A 53 -0.32 14.17 5.18
C GLN A 53 -1.18 13.75 3.97
N LEU A 54 -0.89 12.58 3.38
CA LEU A 54 -1.67 12.03 2.26
C LEU A 54 -3.13 11.77 2.68
N LEU A 55 -3.33 11.10 3.80
CA LEU A 55 -4.68 10.81 4.32
C LEU A 55 -5.48 12.08 4.60
N GLY A 56 -4.81 13.15 5.06
CA GLY A 56 -5.44 14.45 5.27
C GLY A 56 -5.78 15.21 3.98
N ALA A 57 -5.21 14.83 2.84
CA ALA A 57 -5.46 15.44 1.54
C ALA A 57 -6.52 14.69 0.71
N LEU A 58 -6.98 13.52 1.15
CA LEU A 58 -7.95 12.70 0.41
C LEU A 58 -9.30 13.39 0.30
N ARG A 59 -9.91 13.25 -0.87
CA ARG A 59 -11.29 13.66 -1.15
C ARG A 59 -12.26 12.55 -0.79
N GLN A 60 -13.56 12.87 -0.79
CA GLN A 60 -14.62 11.97 -0.35
C GLN A 60 -14.61 10.60 -1.05
N ASP A 61 -14.26 10.58 -2.33
CA ASP A 61 -14.29 9.37 -3.16
C ASP A 61 -12.89 8.73 -3.36
N ASP A 62 -11.85 9.27 -2.70
CA ASP A 62 -10.51 8.72 -2.81
C ASP A 62 -10.34 7.47 -1.95
N LEU A 63 -9.62 6.50 -2.50
CA LEU A 63 -9.21 5.27 -1.84
C LEU A 63 -7.69 5.16 -1.85
N VAL A 64 -7.11 4.79 -0.73
CA VAL A 64 -5.68 4.48 -0.59
C VAL A 64 -5.52 3.02 -0.20
N PHE A 65 -4.65 2.32 -0.92
CA PHE A 65 -4.22 0.97 -0.59
C PHE A 65 -2.74 0.96 -0.26
N LEU A 66 -2.36 0.30 0.82
CA LEU A 66 -0.98 0.06 1.19
C LEU A 66 -0.75 -1.44 1.19
N THR A 67 0.25 -1.88 0.45
CA THR A 67 0.65 -3.28 0.38
C THR A 67 2.14 -3.39 0.05
N ALA A 68 2.64 -4.60 -0.08
CA ALA A 68 3.97 -4.88 -0.61
C ALA A 68 3.87 -6.02 -1.63
N ASP A 69 4.84 -6.12 -2.51
CA ASP A 69 4.95 -7.17 -3.54
C ASP A 69 5.59 -8.46 -3.01
N HIS A 70 6.38 -8.36 -1.93
CA HIS A 70 6.99 -9.49 -1.21
C HIS A 70 7.40 -9.09 0.21
N GLY A 71 7.80 -10.07 1.01
CA GLY A 71 8.46 -9.87 2.30
C GLY A 71 9.96 -9.61 2.14
N ASN A 72 10.52 -8.81 3.02
CA ASN A 72 11.96 -8.65 3.16
C ASN A 72 12.30 -8.30 4.61
N ASP A 73 12.50 -9.32 5.45
CA ASP A 73 12.84 -9.13 6.87
C ASP A 73 14.29 -8.64 7.02
N PRO A 74 14.51 -7.38 7.45
CA PRO A 74 15.85 -6.84 7.62
C PRO A 74 16.65 -7.49 8.78
N THR A 75 16.02 -8.33 9.60
CA THR A 75 16.68 -9.06 10.69
C THR A 75 17.11 -10.47 10.28
N PHE A 76 16.77 -10.93 9.09
CA PHE A 76 17.06 -12.28 8.62
C PHE A 76 18.56 -12.46 8.33
N ALA A 77 19.28 -13.15 9.22
CA ALA A 77 20.74 -13.25 9.19
C ALA A 77 21.32 -14.28 8.17
N LYS A 78 20.47 -15.09 7.52
CA LYS A 78 20.94 -16.21 6.68
C LYS A 78 21.15 -15.88 5.21
N GLY A 79 20.99 -14.62 4.82
CA GLY A 79 21.16 -14.17 3.44
C GLY A 79 20.67 -12.75 3.24
N THR A 80 20.80 -12.27 2.02
CA THR A 80 20.40 -10.90 1.61
C THR A 80 19.21 -10.91 0.65
N ASP A 81 18.63 -12.07 0.38
CA ASP A 81 17.48 -12.22 -0.52
C ASP A 81 16.16 -11.97 0.22
N HIS A 82 15.08 -11.87 -0.54
CA HIS A 82 13.74 -11.67 0.00
C HIS A 82 13.34 -12.79 0.95
N THR A 83 12.47 -12.48 1.88
CA THR A 83 11.90 -13.42 2.83
C THR A 83 10.42 -13.66 2.54
N ARG A 84 9.75 -14.56 3.25
CA ARG A 84 8.43 -15.08 2.85
C ARG A 84 7.33 -14.75 3.87
N GLU A 85 7.41 -13.60 4.48
CA GLU A 85 6.36 -13.10 5.36
C GLU A 85 5.11 -12.76 4.54
N TYR A 86 3.94 -12.88 5.16
CA TYR A 86 2.73 -12.28 4.63
C TYR A 86 2.91 -10.77 4.57
N VAL A 87 2.54 -10.19 3.43
CA VAL A 87 2.54 -8.74 3.26
C VAL A 87 1.24 -8.15 3.79
N PRO A 88 1.26 -6.89 4.29
CA PRO A 88 0.03 -6.23 4.69
C PRO A 88 -0.85 -5.90 3.48
N VAL A 89 -2.16 -5.80 3.70
CA VAL A 89 -3.08 -5.07 2.84
C VAL A 89 -3.92 -4.17 3.75
N LEU A 90 -3.76 -2.86 3.56
CA LEU A 90 -4.51 -1.85 4.28
C LEU A 90 -5.29 -1.01 3.29
N MET A 91 -6.52 -0.66 3.63
CA MET A 91 -7.38 0.22 2.83
C MET A 91 -7.85 1.37 3.69
N ALA A 92 -7.76 2.58 3.15
CA ALA A 92 -8.19 3.81 3.82
C ALA A 92 -8.86 4.76 2.83
N GLY A 93 -9.68 5.65 3.36
CA GLY A 93 -10.37 6.70 2.63
C GLY A 93 -11.60 7.20 3.40
N PRO A 94 -12.15 8.37 3.10
CA PRO A 94 -13.30 8.91 3.83
C PRO A 94 -14.54 8.01 3.75
N GLY A 95 -14.72 7.28 2.64
CA GLY A 95 -15.80 6.30 2.43
C GLY A 95 -15.53 4.92 3.02
N VAL A 96 -14.33 4.67 3.55
CA VAL A 96 -13.94 3.35 4.08
C VAL A 96 -14.40 3.20 5.53
N GLN A 97 -14.93 2.03 5.86
CA GLN A 97 -15.29 1.68 7.22
C GLN A 97 -14.04 1.29 8.01
N GLY A 98 -13.77 2.00 9.09
CA GLY A 98 -12.64 1.68 9.98
C GLY A 98 -12.87 0.37 10.77
N GLY A 99 -11.78 -0.38 10.99
CA GLY A 99 -11.78 -1.56 11.83
C GLY A 99 -12.33 -2.84 11.18
N VAL A 100 -12.54 -2.85 9.87
CA VAL A 100 -12.90 -4.06 9.13
C VAL A 100 -11.69 -4.98 9.01
N ASP A 101 -11.83 -6.23 9.43
CA ASP A 101 -10.83 -7.28 9.21
C ASP A 101 -11.08 -7.96 7.86
N LEU A 102 -10.22 -7.70 6.89
CA LEU A 102 -10.27 -8.29 5.56
C LEU A 102 -9.75 -9.73 5.52
N GLY A 103 -9.24 -10.25 6.63
CA GLY A 103 -8.65 -11.58 6.73
C GLY A 103 -7.40 -11.75 5.86
N THR A 104 -6.98 -13.00 5.66
CA THR A 104 -5.88 -13.33 4.74
C THR A 104 -6.44 -13.54 3.34
N ARG A 105 -6.02 -12.70 2.40
CA ARG A 105 -6.43 -12.80 0.98
C ARG A 105 -5.70 -13.95 0.29
N ALA A 106 -6.37 -14.60 -0.65
CA ALA A 106 -5.81 -15.76 -1.34
C ALA A 106 -4.78 -15.39 -2.42
N SER A 107 -4.83 -14.17 -2.94
CA SER A 107 -4.00 -13.73 -4.05
C SER A 107 -3.83 -12.21 -4.05
N PHE A 108 -2.69 -11.74 -4.56
CA PHE A 108 -2.48 -10.33 -4.92
C PHE A 108 -3.50 -9.83 -5.96
N ALA A 109 -4.05 -10.73 -6.78
CA ALA A 109 -5.10 -10.41 -7.74
C ALA A 109 -6.38 -9.87 -7.06
N ASP A 110 -6.61 -10.14 -5.78
CA ASP A 110 -7.76 -9.61 -5.02
C ASP A 110 -7.70 -8.08 -4.93
N LEU A 111 -6.49 -7.52 -4.73
CA LEU A 111 -6.31 -6.06 -4.77
C LEU A 111 -6.58 -5.50 -6.17
N GLY A 112 -6.09 -6.16 -7.23
CA GLY A 112 -6.38 -5.78 -8.61
C GLY A 112 -7.87 -5.76 -8.90
N ALA A 113 -8.59 -6.84 -8.54
CA ALA A 113 -10.03 -6.93 -8.69
C ALA A 113 -10.79 -5.85 -7.91
N THR A 114 -10.29 -5.48 -6.72
CA THR A 114 -10.85 -4.41 -5.90
C THR A 114 -10.69 -3.04 -6.57
N ILE A 115 -9.52 -2.77 -7.14
CA ILE A 115 -9.26 -1.53 -7.90
C ILE A 115 -10.15 -1.48 -9.14
N GLU A 116 -10.25 -2.57 -9.90
CA GLU A 116 -11.12 -2.64 -11.10
C GLU A 116 -12.58 -2.36 -10.72
N GLU A 117 -13.09 -2.96 -9.64
CA GLU A 117 -14.45 -2.70 -9.15
C GLU A 117 -14.63 -1.23 -8.74
N ALA A 118 -13.65 -0.63 -8.05
CA ALA A 118 -13.71 0.77 -7.66
C ALA A 118 -13.83 1.73 -8.86
N PHE A 119 -13.28 1.34 -10.02
CA PHE A 119 -13.45 2.05 -11.29
C PHE A 119 -14.70 1.64 -12.07
N GLY A 120 -15.58 0.82 -11.51
CA GLY A 120 -16.79 0.31 -12.18
C GLY A 120 -16.49 -0.66 -13.33
N LEU A 121 -15.30 -1.23 -13.36
CA LEU A 121 -14.89 -2.23 -14.35
C LEU A 121 -15.28 -3.64 -13.85
N ARG A 122 -15.39 -4.58 -14.79
CA ARG A 122 -15.49 -6.00 -14.44
C ARG A 122 -14.08 -6.51 -14.15
N PRO A 123 -13.84 -7.16 -13.00
CA PRO A 123 -12.55 -7.77 -12.71
C PRO A 123 -12.11 -8.72 -13.83
N ALA A 124 -10.97 -8.48 -14.43
CA ALA A 124 -10.40 -9.31 -15.50
C ALA A 124 -9.51 -10.42 -14.94
N ALA A 125 -8.94 -10.24 -13.76
CA ALA A 125 -8.08 -11.21 -13.09
C ALA A 125 -8.90 -12.21 -12.26
N PRO A 126 -8.35 -13.36 -11.90
CA PRO A 126 -9.03 -14.36 -11.06
C PRO A 126 -9.15 -13.94 -9.59
N GLY A 127 -8.96 -12.66 -9.28
CA GLY A 127 -9.06 -12.10 -7.93
C GLY A 127 -10.50 -11.95 -7.44
N VAL A 128 -10.65 -11.88 -6.13
CA VAL A 128 -11.92 -11.60 -5.45
C VAL A 128 -11.84 -10.21 -4.82
N SER A 129 -12.67 -9.28 -5.30
CA SER A 129 -12.74 -7.94 -4.74
C SER A 129 -13.23 -7.97 -3.30
N PHE A 130 -12.65 -7.11 -2.48
CA PHE A 130 -13.08 -6.83 -1.11
C PHE A 130 -13.64 -5.40 -0.93
N LEU A 131 -13.93 -4.72 -2.03
CA LEU A 131 -14.41 -3.33 -1.97
C LEU A 131 -15.66 -3.20 -1.10
N GLN A 132 -16.66 -4.05 -1.34
CA GLN A 132 -17.95 -3.99 -0.64
C GLN A 132 -17.85 -4.38 0.84
N GLU A 133 -16.83 -5.17 1.21
CA GLU A 133 -16.54 -5.51 2.61
C GLU A 133 -16.04 -4.29 3.39
N ALA A 134 -15.33 -3.39 2.71
CA ALA A 134 -14.62 -2.27 3.30
C ALA A 134 -15.37 -0.92 3.22
N LEU A 135 -16.38 -0.77 2.39
CA LEU A 135 -17.15 0.48 2.28
C LEU A 135 -18.24 0.60 3.34
N LYS A 136 -18.61 1.86 3.66
CA LYS A 136 -19.71 2.22 4.58
C LYS A 136 -21.06 2.13 3.92
#